data_5c4c71f3555e885539ba9a349b0ee9fd
#
_entry.id   5c4c71f3555e885539ba9a349b0ee9fd
#
_cell.length_a   1.000
_cell.length_b   1.000
_cell.length_c   1.000
_cell.angle_alpha   90.00
_cell.angle_beta   90.00
_cell.angle_gamma   90.00
#
_symmetry.space_group_name_H-M   'P 1'
#
loop_
_entity.id
_entity.type
_entity.pdbx_description
1 polymer ?
#
loop_
_entity_poly.entity_id
_entity_poly.type
_entity_poly.pdbx_seq_one_letter_code
_entity_poly.pdbx_strand_id
1 'polypeptide(L)'
;MENIRIITFTEFNKGFIVCLKISLIFTLVFSVIQMNFELNNIAITFLISAMYSFGIGLGNGMINVLLDKKWDWLEQTNLRVYFGLITTILYTVPVVLGINYLTFVVFQDLDSSQFFSERMILVHLFYVILSLGVSIFMHARSFMANWKQASKKEVIEHKIIAGTASAKFESLKNQIDPHFLFNSLNVLSSLIEENPDNAQRFTTSLSK
;
A
#
# COMPACT_ATOMS: atom_id res chain seq x y z
N MET A 1 7.42 12.36 -16.41
CA MET A 1 6.24 13.16 -15.98
C MET A 1 5.70 12.50 -14.71
N GLU A 2 5.96 13.14 -13.58
CA GLU A 2 5.53 12.66 -12.26
C GLU A 2 4.00 12.56 -12.22
N ASN A 3 3.51 11.34 -12.04
CA ASN A 3 2.11 11.12 -11.67
C ASN A 3 1.89 11.67 -10.25
N ILE A 4 1.58 12.94 -10.15
CA ILE A 4 1.05 13.55 -8.93
C ILE A 4 -0.26 12.80 -8.66
N ARG A 5 -0.27 11.85 -7.73
CA ARG A 5 -1.51 11.32 -7.16
C ARG A 5 -2.20 12.48 -6.44
N ILE A 6 -3.01 13.20 -7.17
CA ILE A 6 -4.02 14.05 -6.58
C ILE A 6 -4.96 13.09 -5.86
N ILE A 7 -5.23 13.34 -4.57
CA ILE A 7 -6.30 12.60 -3.86
C ILE A 7 -7.53 12.79 -4.71
N THR A 8 -7.94 11.73 -5.39
CA THR A 8 -9.15 11.81 -6.21
C THR A 8 -10.31 12.03 -5.26
N PHE A 9 -11.30 12.81 -5.67
CA PHE A 9 -12.54 13.07 -4.90
C PHE A 9 -13.16 11.76 -4.37
N THR A 10 -13.01 10.68 -5.12
CA THR A 10 -13.44 9.33 -4.74
C THR A 10 -12.66 8.74 -3.56
N GLU A 11 -11.35 8.98 -3.44
CA GLU A 11 -10.53 8.50 -2.31
C GLU A 11 -10.83 9.32 -1.05
N PHE A 12 -11.00 10.63 -1.19
CA PHE A 12 -11.43 11.50 -0.09
C PHE A 12 -12.79 11.08 0.45
N ASN A 13 -13.79 10.86 -0.42
CA ASN A 13 -15.11 10.40 -0.01
C ASN A 13 -15.08 9.03 0.69
N LYS A 14 -14.24 8.11 0.24
CA LYS A 14 -14.05 6.82 0.94
C LYS A 14 -13.50 7.02 2.35
N GLY A 15 -12.47 7.86 2.51
CA GLY A 15 -11.91 8.21 3.80
C GLY A 15 -12.94 8.85 4.73
N PHE A 16 -13.71 9.80 4.21
CA PHE A 16 -14.78 10.47 4.94
C PHE A 16 -15.85 9.48 5.44
N ILE A 17 -16.34 8.59 4.58
CA ILE A 17 -17.31 7.56 4.94
C ILE A 17 -16.76 6.60 6.02
N VAL A 18 -15.48 6.24 5.93
CA VAL A 18 -14.83 5.39 6.96
C VAL A 18 -14.79 6.11 8.30
N CYS A 19 -14.37 7.39 8.34
CA CYS A 19 -14.35 8.18 9.56
C CYS A 19 -15.75 8.31 10.17
N LEU A 20 -16.78 8.53 9.34
CA LEU A 20 -18.16 8.60 9.79
C LEU A 20 -18.64 7.28 10.42
N LYS A 21 -18.36 6.15 9.78
CA LYS A 21 -18.70 4.82 10.31
C LYS A 21 -18.00 4.55 11.64
N ILE A 22 -16.71 4.90 11.75
CA ILE A 22 -15.95 4.76 12.98
C ILE A 22 -16.56 5.62 14.09
N SER A 23 -16.92 6.88 13.80
CA SER A 23 -17.59 7.76 14.76
C SER A 23 -18.89 7.18 15.28
N LEU A 24 -19.73 6.62 14.41
CA LEU A 24 -20.99 5.99 14.78
C LEU A 24 -20.76 4.75 15.67
N ILE A 25 -19.78 3.90 15.33
CA ILE A 25 -19.44 2.71 16.11
C ILE A 25 -18.96 3.12 17.52
N PHE A 26 -18.03 4.08 17.61
CA PHE A 26 -17.55 4.55 18.92
C PHE A 26 -18.65 5.20 19.74
N THR A 27 -19.53 5.99 19.12
CA THR A 27 -20.69 6.58 19.82
C THR A 27 -21.57 5.49 20.41
N LEU A 28 -21.88 4.45 19.64
CA LEU A 28 -22.71 3.34 20.10
C LEU A 28 -22.03 2.59 21.25
N VAL A 29 -20.76 2.26 21.12
CA VAL A 29 -19.97 1.57 22.15
C VAL A 29 -19.91 2.39 23.45
N PHE A 30 -19.59 3.68 23.37
CA PHE A 30 -19.53 4.54 24.55
C PHE A 30 -20.89 4.77 25.21
N SER A 31 -21.96 4.93 24.42
CA SER A 31 -23.31 5.06 24.97
C SER A 31 -23.75 3.80 25.73
N VAL A 32 -23.39 2.62 25.22
CA VAL A 32 -23.64 1.34 25.93
C VAL A 32 -22.81 1.24 27.20
N ILE A 33 -21.51 1.59 27.16
CA ILE A 33 -20.64 1.53 28.35
C ILE A 33 -21.14 2.49 29.44
N GLN A 34 -21.58 3.69 29.06
CA GLN A 34 -22.10 4.68 30.00
C GLN A 34 -23.52 4.40 30.46
N MET A 35 -24.22 3.43 29.86
CA MET A 35 -25.64 3.15 30.04
C MET A 35 -26.52 4.40 29.90
N ASN A 36 -26.10 5.34 29.08
CA ASN A 36 -26.76 6.62 28.90
C ASN A 36 -27.19 6.79 27.42
N PHE A 37 -28.53 6.77 27.23
CA PHE A 37 -29.15 6.84 25.92
C PHE A 37 -29.95 8.13 25.71
N GLU A 38 -29.76 9.16 26.55
CA GLU A 38 -30.33 10.47 26.33
C GLU A 38 -29.82 11.08 25.04
N LEU A 39 -30.69 11.68 24.25
CA LEU A 39 -30.37 12.20 22.93
C LEU A 39 -29.23 13.22 22.96
N ASN A 40 -29.21 14.12 23.97
CA ASN A 40 -28.17 15.12 24.13
C ASN A 40 -26.79 14.47 24.39
N ASN A 41 -26.74 13.42 25.23
CA ASN A 41 -25.49 12.72 25.54
C ASN A 41 -24.99 11.91 24.35
N ILE A 42 -25.91 11.30 23.58
CA ILE A 42 -25.55 10.63 22.32
C ILE A 42 -24.97 11.63 21.31
N ALA A 43 -25.58 12.82 21.18
CA ALA A 43 -25.09 13.85 20.25
C ALA A 43 -23.70 14.36 20.63
N ILE A 44 -23.44 14.62 21.91
CA ILE A 44 -22.12 15.04 22.42
C ILE A 44 -21.10 13.92 22.20
N THR A 45 -21.43 12.68 22.54
CA THR A 45 -20.56 11.52 22.34
C THR A 45 -20.23 11.32 20.85
N PHE A 46 -21.22 11.53 19.97
CA PHE A 46 -21.00 11.50 18.52
C PHE A 46 -20.06 12.61 18.07
N LEU A 47 -20.25 13.83 18.53
CA LEU A 47 -19.40 14.97 18.20
C LEU A 47 -17.94 14.69 18.60
N ILE A 48 -17.72 14.24 19.84
CA ILE A 48 -16.38 13.89 20.35
C ILE A 48 -15.77 12.74 19.52
N SER A 49 -16.52 11.66 19.28
CA SER A 49 -16.08 10.53 18.46
C SER A 49 -15.75 10.95 17.03
N ALA A 50 -16.51 11.89 16.45
CA ALA A 50 -16.24 12.46 15.15
C ALA A 50 -14.96 13.28 15.15
N MET A 51 -14.74 14.14 16.15
CA MET A 51 -13.50 14.92 16.25
C MET A 51 -12.27 14.02 16.25
N TYR A 52 -12.27 12.93 17.03
CA TYR A 52 -11.19 11.95 17.02
C TYR A 52 -11.05 11.23 15.67
N SER A 53 -12.14 10.71 15.13
CA SER A 53 -12.11 9.93 13.88
C SER A 53 -11.65 10.76 12.69
N PHE A 54 -12.16 11.99 12.56
CA PHE A 54 -11.78 12.88 11.47
C PHE A 54 -10.40 13.50 11.69
N GLY A 55 -10.11 13.97 12.90
CA GLY A 55 -8.82 14.56 13.23
C GLY A 55 -7.67 13.56 12.99
N ILE A 56 -7.78 12.36 13.54
CA ILE A 56 -6.74 11.34 13.41
C ILE A 56 -6.77 10.69 12.04
N GLY A 57 -7.97 10.29 11.55
CA GLY A 57 -8.11 9.51 10.32
C GLY A 57 -7.73 10.29 9.07
N LEU A 58 -8.30 11.47 8.86
CA LEU A 58 -8.00 12.29 7.67
C LEU A 58 -6.60 12.86 7.73
N GLY A 59 -6.14 13.33 8.90
CA GLY A 59 -4.82 13.92 9.02
C GLY A 59 -3.71 12.90 8.79
N ASN A 60 -3.75 11.74 9.43
CA ASN A 60 -2.80 10.67 9.14
C ASN A 60 -2.91 10.15 7.70
N GLY A 61 -4.13 10.14 7.12
CA GLY A 61 -4.34 9.84 5.71
C GLY A 61 -3.61 10.81 4.78
N MET A 62 -3.70 12.12 5.05
CA MET A 62 -2.97 13.15 4.29
C MET A 62 -1.46 13.01 4.44
N ILE A 63 -0.97 12.78 5.67
CA ILE A 63 0.45 12.54 5.93
C ILE A 63 0.94 11.34 5.11
N ASN A 64 0.20 10.23 5.09
CA ASN A 64 0.55 9.06 4.28
C ASN A 64 0.70 9.39 2.80
N VAL A 65 -0.26 10.14 2.23
CA VAL A 65 -0.20 10.56 0.82
C VAL A 65 1.04 11.43 0.54
N LEU A 66 1.40 12.33 1.46
CA LEU A 66 2.61 13.16 1.32
C LEU A 66 3.89 12.32 1.39
N LEU A 67 3.92 11.36 2.28
CA LEU A 67 5.05 10.44 2.43
C LEU A 67 5.19 9.51 1.22
N ASP A 68 4.07 9.02 0.66
CA ASP A 68 4.06 8.17 -0.54
C ASP A 68 4.58 8.89 -1.79
N LYS A 69 4.51 10.22 -1.82
CA LYS A 69 5.10 11.03 -2.89
C LYS A 69 6.63 11.11 -2.79
N LYS A 70 7.18 11.06 -1.57
CA LYS A 70 8.58 11.31 -1.31
C LYS A 70 9.41 10.04 -1.24
N TRP A 71 8.86 8.96 -0.69
CA TRP A 71 9.55 7.69 -0.47
C TRP A 71 8.73 6.53 -1.05
N ASP A 72 9.34 5.78 -1.95
CA ASP A 72 8.76 4.55 -2.50
C ASP A 72 8.74 3.43 -1.46
N TRP A 73 7.67 2.61 -1.49
CA TRP A 73 7.47 1.52 -0.55
C TRP A 73 8.42 0.34 -0.77
N LEU A 74 8.97 0.17 -1.98
CA LEU A 74 9.87 -0.94 -2.31
C LEU A 74 11.33 -0.53 -2.15
N GLU A 75 11.70 0.61 -2.74
CA GLU A 75 13.09 1.03 -2.78
C GLU A 75 13.57 1.62 -1.46
N GLN A 76 12.67 2.30 -0.72
CA GLN A 76 13.02 3.06 0.49
C GLN A 76 12.15 2.70 1.70
N THR A 77 11.82 1.42 1.85
CA THR A 77 10.93 0.91 2.92
C THR A 77 11.32 1.41 4.32
N ASN A 78 12.61 1.33 4.67
CA ASN A 78 13.10 1.70 6.01
C ASN A 78 12.88 3.20 6.29
N LEU A 79 13.20 4.07 5.33
CA LEU A 79 12.99 5.52 5.46
C LEU A 79 11.49 5.84 5.55
N ARG A 80 10.68 5.19 4.71
CA ARG A 80 9.23 5.38 4.69
C ARG A 80 8.57 5.01 6.03
N VAL A 81 8.97 3.87 6.62
CA VAL A 81 8.47 3.41 7.93
C VAL A 81 8.96 4.37 9.04
N TYR A 82 10.24 4.72 9.05
CA TYR A 82 10.82 5.60 10.07
C TYR A 82 10.15 6.99 10.09
N PHE A 83 10.09 7.66 8.92
CA PHE A 83 9.43 8.96 8.83
C PHE A 83 7.91 8.85 9.03
N GLY A 84 7.30 7.73 8.64
CA GLY A 84 5.89 7.47 8.90
C GLY A 84 5.57 7.42 10.39
N LEU A 85 6.37 6.72 11.19
CA LEU A 85 6.20 6.64 12.63
C LEU A 85 6.42 7.99 13.30
N ILE A 86 7.51 8.70 12.96
CA ILE A 86 7.81 10.03 13.55
C ILE A 86 6.68 11.02 13.23
N THR A 87 6.28 11.14 11.97
CA THR A 87 5.23 12.09 11.58
C THR A 87 3.88 11.74 12.19
N THR A 88 3.57 10.44 12.33
CA THR A 88 2.37 9.99 13.03
C THR A 88 2.36 10.43 14.48
N ILE A 89 3.47 10.26 15.22
CA ILE A 89 3.57 10.67 16.62
C ILE A 89 3.45 12.19 16.73
N LEU A 90 4.24 12.94 15.93
CA LEU A 90 4.26 14.40 15.93
C LEU A 90 2.91 15.03 15.57
N TYR A 91 2.11 14.36 14.77
CA TYR A 91 0.76 14.80 14.42
C TYR A 91 -0.29 14.34 15.45
N THR A 92 -0.30 13.06 15.80
CA THR A 92 -1.38 12.47 16.61
C THR A 92 -1.38 13.01 18.04
N VAL A 93 -0.20 13.22 18.66
CA VAL A 93 -0.13 13.69 20.06
C VAL A 93 -0.73 15.09 20.24
N PRO A 94 -0.35 16.12 19.45
CA PRO A 94 -0.97 17.44 19.56
C PRO A 94 -2.48 17.44 19.23
N VAL A 95 -2.89 16.67 18.22
CA VAL A 95 -4.31 16.58 17.86
C VAL A 95 -5.13 15.97 18.99
N VAL A 96 -4.66 14.88 19.60
CA VAL A 96 -5.33 14.25 20.73
C VAL A 96 -5.42 15.18 21.94
N LEU A 97 -4.31 15.87 22.28
CA LEU A 97 -4.31 16.84 23.38
C LEU A 97 -5.25 18.02 23.10
N GLY A 98 -5.30 18.50 21.86
CA GLY A 98 -6.25 19.55 21.46
C GLY A 98 -7.71 19.11 21.57
N ILE A 99 -8.04 17.88 21.11
CA ILE A 99 -9.39 17.33 21.26
C ILE A 99 -9.73 17.10 22.73
N ASN A 100 -8.79 16.60 23.54
CA ASN A 100 -8.97 16.45 24.98
C ASN A 100 -9.24 17.80 25.66
N TYR A 101 -8.50 18.85 25.27
CA TYR A 101 -8.72 20.18 25.80
C TYR A 101 -10.13 20.69 25.50
N LEU A 102 -10.58 20.57 24.24
CA LEU A 102 -11.93 20.93 23.86
C LEU A 102 -12.98 20.10 24.62
N THR A 103 -12.74 18.80 24.76
CA THR A 103 -13.67 17.88 25.43
C THR A 103 -13.81 18.16 26.91
N PHE A 104 -12.68 18.26 27.63
CA PHE A 104 -12.72 18.36 29.10
C PHE A 104 -12.87 19.79 29.59
N VAL A 105 -12.16 20.75 28.99
CA VAL A 105 -12.18 22.16 29.45
C VAL A 105 -13.38 22.89 28.88
N VAL A 106 -13.67 22.75 27.56
CA VAL A 106 -14.72 23.55 26.93
C VAL A 106 -16.10 22.90 27.08
N PHE A 107 -16.24 21.59 26.88
CA PHE A 107 -17.54 20.92 26.94
C PHE A 107 -17.92 20.38 28.33
N GLN A 108 -16.96 20.07 29.19
CA GLN A 108 -17.21 19.54 30.53
C GLN A 108 -16.84 20.53 31.64
N ASP A 109 -16.52 21.78 31.29
CA ASP A 109 -16.21 22.88 32.23
C ASP A 109 -15.11 22.56 33.26
N LEU A 110 -14.14 21.70 32.89
CA LEU A 110 -12.98 21.42 33.70
C LEU A 110 -12.11 22.71 33.80
N ASP A 111 -11.69 23.08 35.02
CA ASP A 111 -10.75 24.17 35.15
C ASP A 111 -9.45 23.89 34.39
N SER A 112 -9.03 24.83 33.55
CA SER A 112 -7.85 24.71 32.72
C SER A 112 -6.55 24.44 33.52
N SER A 113 -6.51 24.90 34.78
CA SER A 113 -5.40 24.59 35.69
C SER A 113 -5.28 23.11 36.05
N GLN A 114 -6.39 22.37 35.98
CA GLN A 114 -6.46 20.93 36.28
C GLN A 114 -6.19 20.06 35.05
N PHE A 115 -6.11 20.62 33.85
CA PHE A 115 -5.91 19.88 32.63
C PHE A 115 -4.65 18.99 32.63
N PHE A 116 -3.57 19.44 33.25
CA PHE A 116 -2.34 18.67 33.44
C PHE A 116 -2.18 18.10 34.87
N SER A 117 -3.26 17.95 35.64
CA SER A 117 -3.21 17.25 36.92
C SER A 117 -2.80 15.77 36.73
N GLU A 118 -2.27 15.13 37.77
CA GLU A 118 -1.82 13.72 37.72
C GLU A 118 -2.92 12.77 37.20
N ARG A 119 -4.16 13.01 37.62
CA ARG A 119 -5.32 12.22 37.17
C ARG A 119 -5.57 12.40 35.67
N MET A 120 -5.51 13.65 35.17
CA MET A 120 -5.77 13.95 33.77
C MET A 120 -4.62 13.50 32.86
N ILE A 121 -3.38 13.49 33.34
CA ILE A 121 -2.24 12.94 32.59
C ILE A 121 -2.49 11.46 32.23
N LEU A 122 -3.00 10.66 33.17
CA LEU A 122 -3.33 9.25 32.87
C LEU A 122 -4.43 9.13 31.81
N VAL A 123 -5.43 10.00 31.86
CA VAL A 123 -6.50 10.09 30.84
C VAL A 123 -5.92 10.45 29.47
N HIS A 124 -5.05 11.47 29.40
CA HIS A 124 -4.40 11.88 28.16
C HIS A 124 -3.52 10.76 27.60
N LEU A 125 -2.73 10.09 28.44
CA LEU A 125 -1.91 8.95 28.03
C LEU A 125 -2.78 7.81 27.45
N PHE A 126 -3.91 7.51 28.08
CA PHE A 126 -4.84 6.51 27.53
C PHE A 126 -5.32 6.86 26.12
N TYR A 127 -5.79 8.09 25.90
CA TYR A 127 -6.25 8.53 24.59
C TYR A 127 -5.12 8.58 23.55
N VAL A 128 -3.93 9.02 23.94
CA VAL A 128 -2.75 9.05 23.06
C VAL A 128 -2.35 7.63 22.67
N ILE A 129 -2.24 6.70 23.61
CA ILE A 129 -1.86 5.31 23.34
C ILE A 129 -2.90 4.64 22.43
N LEU A 130 -4.19 4.82 22.73
CA LEU A 130 -5.27 4.28 21.88
C LEU A 130 -5.20 4.84 20.46
N SER A 131 -5.04 6.14 20.32
CA SER A 131 -4.97 6.83 19.04
C SER A 131 -3.73 6.43 18.22
N LEU A 132 -2.57 6.31 18.88
CA LEU A 132 -1.35 5.80 18.25
C LEU A 132 -1.51 4.35 17.82
N GLY A 133 -2.15 3.50 18.63
CA GLY A 133 -2.44 2.12 18.26
C GLY A 133 -3.28 2.01 16.98
N VAL A 134 -4.36 2.81 16.90
CA VAL A 134 -5.20 2.88 15.68
C VAL A 134 -4.38 3.41 14.50
N SER A 135 -3.58 4.46 14.69
CA SER A 135 -2.76 5.05 13.63
C SER A 135 -1.72 4.06 13.11
N ILE A 136 -1.01 3.35 13.99
CA ILE A 136 -0.02 2.32 13.63
C ILE A 136 -0.70 1.18 12.86
N PHE A 137 -1.88 0.73 13.31
CA PHE A 137 -2.64 -0.29 12.62
C PHE A 137 -3.03 0.14 11.19
N MET A 138 -3.48 1.38 11.02
CA MET A 138 -3.80 1.95 9.71
C MET A 138 -2.55 2.06 8.81
N HIS A 139 -1.40 2.45 9.35
CA HIS A 139 -0.12 2.45 8.63
C HIS A 139 0.31 1.05 8.21
N ALA A 140 0.24 0.07 9.11
CA ALA A 140 0.57 -1.32 8.80
C ALA A 140 -0.33 -1.88 7.69
N ARG A 141 -1.62 -1.59 7.74
CA ARG A 141 -2.57 -1.99 6.68
C ARG A 141 -2.24 -1.34 5.34
N SER A 142 -1.91 -0.04 5.33
CA SER A 142 -1.50 0.67 4.12
C SER A 142 -0.20 0.09 3.55
N PHE A 143 0.78 -0.19 4.39
CA PHE A 143 2.02 -0.86 4.02
C PHE A 143 1.74 -2.20 3.33
N MET A 144 0.96 -3.08 3.98
CA MET A 144 0.63 -4.40 3.42
C MET A 144 -0.07 -4.32 2.07
N ALA A 145 -0.99 -3.35 1.90
CA ALA A 145 -1.70 -3.15 0.64
C ALA A 145 -0.76 -2.71 -0.49
N ASN A 146 0.11 -1.74 -0.22
CA ASN A 146 1.08 -1.22 -1.19
C ASN A 146 2.14 -2.27 -1.53
N TRP A 147 2.68 -2.96 -0.53
CA TRP A 147 3.65 -4.04 -0.72
C TRP A 147 3.07 -5.18 -1.58
N LYS A 148 1.84 -5.60 -1.32
CA LYS A 148 1.16 -6.63 -2.13
C LYS A 148 0.95 -6.18 -3.57
N GLN A 149 0.64 -4.90 -3.79
CA GLN A 149 0.48 -4.36 -5.15
C GLN A 149 1.81 -4.30 -5.91
N ALA A 150 2.87 -3.89 -5.22
CA ALA A 150 4.21 -3.81 -5.78
C ALA A 150 4.77 -5.19 -6.13
N SER A 151 4.66 -6.15 -5.22
CA SER A 151 5.06 -7.55 -5.47
C SER A 151 4.30 -8.19 -6.64
N LYS A 152 3.01 -7.87 -6.80
CA LYS A 152 2.25 -8.34 -7.98
C LYS A 152 2.78 -7.76 -9.29
N LYS A 153 3.18 -6.47 -9.31
CA LYS A 153 3.76 -5.86 -10.52
C LYS A 153 5.07 -6.54 -10.91
N GLU A 154 5.95 -6.77 -9.94
CA GLU A 154 7.22 -7.47 -10.15
C GLU A 154 7.02 -8.87 -10.75
N VAL A 155 6.10 -9.65 -10.19
CA VAL A 155 5.76 -10.99 -10.73
C VAL A 155 5.24 -10.91 -12.17
N ILE A 156 4.42 -9.92 -12.50
CA ILE A 156 3.91 -9.74 -13.87
C ILE A 156 5.05 -9.37 -14.81
N GLU A 157 5.93 -8.46 -14.41
CA GLU A 157 7.10 -8.05 -15.20
C GLU A 157 8.03 -9.23 -15.50
N HIS A 158 8.35 -10.05 -14.50
CA HIS A 158 9.13 -11.27 -14.70
C HIS A 158 8.45 -12.26 -15.66
N LYS A 159 7.13 -12.41 -15.58
CA LYS A 159 6.38 -13.25 -16.53
C LYS A 159 6.45 -12.73 -17.97
N ILE A 160 6.35 -11.42 -18.17
CA ILE A 160 6.49 -10.79 -19.48
C ILE A 160 7.88 -11.03 -20.06
N ILE A 161 8.93 -10.80 -19.25
CA ILE A 161 10.33 -11.03 -19.67
C ILE A 161 10.54 -12.48 -20.06
N ALA A 162 10.11 -13.43 -19.21
CA ALA A 162 10.23 -14.86 -19.49
C ALA A 162 9.45 -15.28 -20.74
N GLY A 163 8.21 -14.78 -20.91
CA GLY A 163 7.38 -15.04 -22.10
C GLY A 163 8.02 -14.50 -23.38
N THR A 164 8.59 -13.29 -23.33
CA THR A 164 9.29 -12.69 -24.46
C THR A 164 10.54 -13.47 -24.84
N ALA A 165 11.32 -13.94 -23.85
CA ALA A 165 12.50 -14.77 -24.09
C ALA A 165 12.12 -16.13 -24.74
N SER A 166 11.04 -16.76 -24.24
CA SER A 166 10.54 -18.01 -24.82
C SER A 166 10.05 -17.82 -26.25
N ALA A 167 9.29 -16.75 -26.53
CA ALA A 167 8.82 -16.45 -27.88
C ALA A 167 9.98 -16.18 -28.86
N LYS A 168 11.02 -15.45 -28.42
CA LYS A 168 12.23 -15.24 -29.22
C LYS A 168 12.97 -16.55 -29.49
N PHE A 169 13.10 -17.42 -28.49
CA PHE A 169 13.73 -18.72 -28.65
C PHE A 169 12.95 -19.60 -29.66
N GLU A 170 11.63 -19.62 -29.55
CA GLU A 170 10.77 -20.37 -30.46
C GLU A 170 10.83 -19.84 -31.90
N SER A 171 10.85 -18.50 -32.04
CA SER A 171 11.05 -17.85 -33.35
C SER A 171 12.41 -18.21 -33.97
N LEU A 172 13.48 -18.20 -33.17
CA LEU A 172 14.82 -18.58 -33.64
C LEU A 172 14.89 -20.05 -34.02
N LYS A 173 14.28 -20.93 -33.21
CA LYS A 173 14.19 -22.38 -33.52
C LYS A 173 13.42 -22.64 -34.82
N ASN A 174 12.34 -21.89 -35.07
CA ASN A 174 11.53 -22.02 -36.28
C ASN A 174 12.20 -21.46 -37.55
N GLN A 175 13.28 -20.64 -37.42
CA GLN A 175 14.07 -20.20 -38.57
C GLN A 175 14.92 -21.34 -39.16
N ILE A 176 15.15 -22.36 -38.39
CA ILE A 176 15.76 -23.60 -38.90
C ILE A 176 14.63 -24.54 -39.22
N ASP A 177 14.31 -24.72 -40.51
CA ASP A 177 13.34 -25.72 -40.94
C ASP A 177 13.85 -27.14 -40.60
N PRO A 178 13.25 -27.84 -39.60
CA PRO A 178 13.76 -29.14 -39.19
C PRO A 178 13.63 -30.18 -40.33
N HIS A 179 12.58 -30.03 -41.15
CA HIS A 179 12.33 -30.94 -42.29
C HIS A 179 13.40 -30.76 -43.37
N PHE A 180 13.80 -29.50 -43.65
CA PHE A 180 14.88 -29.25 -44.58
C PHE A 180 16.21 -29.82 -44.05
N LEU A 181 16.49 -29.67 -42.75
CA LEU A 181 17.70 -30.20 -42.13
C LEU A 181 17.77 -31.72 -42.20
N PHE A 182 16.67 -32.44 -41.85
CA PHE A 182 16.59 -33.89 -41.93
C PHE A 182 16.73 -34.39 -43.38
N ASN A 183 16.06 -33.76 -44.35
CA ASN A 183 16.16 -34.10 -45.74
C ASN A 183 17.57 -33.87 -46.29
N SER A 184 18.19 -32.76 -45.92
CA SER A 184 19.58 -32.47 -46.33
C SER A 184 20.60 -33.47 -45.76
N LEU A 185 20.42 -33.91 -44.51
CA LEU A 185 21.24 -34.94 -43.88
C LEU A 185 21.07 -36.32 -44.54
N ASN A 186 19.82 -36.66 -44.90
CA ASN A 186 19.54 -37.91 -45.63
C ASN A 186 20.21 -37.94 -47.01
N VAL A 187 20.10 -36.82 -47.76
CA VAL A 187 20.80 -36.68 -49.06
C VAL A 187 22.32 -36.76 -48.90
N LEU A 188 22.85 -36.10 -47.87
CA LEU A 188 24.29 -36.13 -47.58
C LEU A 188 24.75 -37.55 -47.26
N SER A 189 23.96 -38.31 -46.46
CA SER A 189 24.28 -39.69 -46.11
C SER A 189 24.37 -40.60 -47.36
N SER A 190 23.39 -40.47 -48.29
CA SER A 190 23.43 -41.21 -49.56
C SER A 190 24.62 -40.82 -50.44
N LEU A 191 24.92 -39.52 -50.52
CA LEU A 191 26.06 -39.01 -51.31
C LEU A 191 27.45 -39.46 -50.76
N ILE A 192 27.57 -39.67 -49.49
CA ILE A 192 28.82 -40.15 -48.87
C ILE A 192 29.14 -41.59 -49.37
N GLU A 193 28.10 -42.43 -49.54
CA GLU A 193 28.27 -43.79 -50.02
C GLU A 193 28.46 -43.86 -51.54
N GLU A 194 27.72 -43.05 -52.30
CA GLU A 194 27.70 -43.12 -53.77
C GLU A 194 28.81 -42.28 -54.43
N ASN A 195 29.05 -41.04 -53.93
CA ASN A 195 29.99 -40.10 -54.52
C ASN A 195 30.53 -39.10 -53.47
N PRO A 196 31.68 -39.38 -52.81
CA PRO A 196 32.27 -38.52 -51.78
C PRO A 196 32.59 -37.10 -52.23
N ASP A 197 32.98 -36.90 -53.50
CA ASP A 197 33.30 -35.55 -54.02
C ASP A 197 32.05 -34.66 -54.09
N ASN A 198 30.93 -35.25 -54.47
CA ASN A 198 29.66 -34.55 -54.48
C ASN A 198 29.11 -34.28 -53.06
N ALA A 199 29.37 -35.18 -52.09
CA ALA A 199 29.06 -34.95 -50.70
C ALA A 199 29.78 -33.71 -50.12
N GLN A 200 31.07 -33.55 -50.48
CA GLN A 200 31.85 -32.38 -50.07
C GLN A 200 31.32 -31.06 -50.68
N ARG A 201 30.95 -31.10 -51.96
CA ARG A 201 30.33 -29.93 -52.62
C ARG A 201 29.00 -29.57 -52.03
N PHE A 202 28.17 -30.56 -51.74
CA PHE A 202 26.86 -30.39 -51.12
C PHE A 202 27.01 -29.75 -49.71
N THR A 203 27.92 -30.25 -48.88
CA THR A 203 28.21 -29.72 -47.57
C THR A 203 28.68 -28.27 -47.63
N THR A 204 29.54 -27.95 -48.61
CA THR A 204 30.04 -26.56 -48.80
C THR A 204 28.92 -25.63 -49.24
N SER A 205 27.96 -26.11 -50.02
CA SER A 205 26.76 -25.32 -50.41
C SER A 205 25.80 -25.09 -49.25
N LEU A 206 25.64 -26.06 -48.36
CA LEU A 206 24.76 -26.00 -47.20
C LEU A 206 25.29 -25.04 -46.12
N SER A 207 26.59 -24.80 -46.07
CA SER A 207 27.27 -23.95 -45.08
C SER A 207 27.32 -22.47 -45.46
N LYS A 208 26.80 -22.08 -46.62
CA LYS A 208 26.70 -20.69 -47.08
C LYS A 208 25.34 -20.09 -46.80
#